data_5f2a012cf70c14d6b340781bc9f6325b
#
_entry.id   5f2a012cf70c14d6b340781bc9f6325b
#
_cell.length_a   1.000
_cell.length_b   1.000
_cell.length_c   1.000
_cell.angle_alpha   90.00
_cell.angle_beta   90.00
_cell.angle_gamma   90.00
#
_symmetry.space_group_name_H-M   'P 1'
#
loop_
_entity.id
_entity.type
_entity.pdbx_description
1 polymer ?
#
loop_
_entity_poly.entity_id
_entity_poly.type
_entity_poly.pdbx_seq_one_letter_code
_entity_poly.pdbx_strand_id
1 'polypeptide(L)'
;MSKLEGILTAKFKELVEKGTKLVLEQVVTTIASVADTAETEFIAYYDRLMPCLKYIIQNANKEELKLLRGKTIECVTLIGMAVGTDKFMADATEVMDMLLKTHGEGAELPDDDPQTSYLISAWSRICKVLGKNFEQYLPLVMGPVMRTAAMKPDVALLDNEDMQGVEGDDDWQFVSLGEQKNFGIRTAGLEDKAAACMMLVCYARELKESFANYAEETVKLMVPMLKFYFHDSVRNAAAESLPWLLECATCKGPAFVQDMWRFICPELIKAIDTEPESEVLMILLDSLARCIQTLGAGCLDQEAMTEMLRIIDKLMQEHFERANDRHKKHLDEDYDEVVQEQLEDEESDDIYVLSKISE
;
A
#
# COMPACT_ATOMS: atom_id res chain seq x y z
N MET A 1 -4.43 26.73 14.27
CA MET A 1 -4.39 25.72 15.36
C MET A 1 -5.28 26.10 16.57
N SER A 2 -5.14 27.26 17.25
CA SER A 2 -5.92 27.58 18.46
C SER A 2 -7.45 27.54 18.29
N LYS A 3 -8.01 27.86 17.11
CA LYS A 3 -9.44 27.69 16.82
C LYS A 3 -9.85 26.21 16.76
N LEU A 4 -9.06 25.37 16.09
CA LEU A 4 -9.33 23.94 15.95
C LEU A 4 -9.26 23.24 17.32
N GLU A 5 -8.22 23.56 18.11
CA GLU A 5 -8.09 23.11 19.48
C GLU A 5 -9.30 23.50 20.34
N GLY A 6 -9.76 24.75 20.25
CA GLY A 6 -10.94 25.23 20.99
C GLY A 6 -12.22 24.46 20.64
N ILE A 7 -12.38 24.02 19.38
CA ILE A 7 -13.51 23.18 18.95
C ILE A 7 -13.41 21.79 19.56
N LEU A 8 -12.23 21.17 19.52
CA LEU A 8 -12.01 19.83 20.08
C LEU A 8 -12.23 19.81 21.59
N THR A 9 -11.68 20.79 22.33
CA THR A 9 -11.69 20.78 23.81
C THR A 9 -13.01 21.24 24.42
N ALA A 10 -13.62 22.28 23.83
CA ALA A 10 -14.82 22.89 24.42
C ALA A 10 -16.14 22.31 23.91
N LYS A 11 -16.15 21.67 22.74
CA LYS A 11 -17.40 21.36 22.03
C LYS A 11 -17.58 19.90 21.65
N PHE A 12 -16.63 19.00 21.91
CA PHE A 12 -16.76 17.59 21.48
C PHE A 12 -18.10 16.99 21.93
N LYS A 13 -18.38 17.04 23.24
CA LYS A 13 -19.61 16.47 23.81
C LYS A 13 -20.87 17.13 23.26
N GLU A 14 -20.87 18.46 23.18
CA GLU A 14 -21.97 19.23 22.62
C GLU A 14 -22.20 18.93 21.13
N LEU A 15 -21.12 18.83 20.33
CA LEU A 15 -21.22 18.57 18.90
C LEU A 15 -21.71 17.16 18.59
N VAL A 16 -21.29 16.15 19.39
CA VAL A 16 -21.78 14.77 19.25
C VAL A 16 -23.26 14.69 19.64
N GLU A 17 -23.66 15.31 20.75
CA GLU A 17 -25.06 15.33 21.22
C GLU A 17 -26.00 16.07 20.24
N LYS A 18 -25.50 17.12 19.57
CA LYS A 18 -26.27 17.90 18.58
C LYS A 18 -26.24 17.35 17.14
N GLY A 19 -25.61 16.19 16.91
CA GLY A 19 -25.52 15.58 15.59
C GLY A 19 -24.60 16.32 14.60
N THR A 20 -23.71 17.21 15.09
CA THR A 20 -22.74 17.94 14.25
C THR A 20 -21.40 17.22 14.13
N LYS A 21 -21.42 15.89 14.06
CA LYS A 21 -20.22 15.03 13.91
C LYS A 21 -19.34 15.42 12.73
N LEU A 22 -19.95 15.86 11.60
CA LEU A 22 -19.23 16.28 10.41
C LEU A 22 -18.23 17.42 10.69
N VAL A 23 -18.55 18.34 11.60
CA VAL A 23 -17.64 19.42 11.99
C VAL A 23 -16.41 18.85 12.69
N LEU A 24 -16.58 17.84 13.57
CA LEU A 24 -15.46 17.18 14.24
C LEU A 24 -14.60 16.38 13.25
N GLU A 25 -15.23 15.66 12.32
CA GLU A 25 -14.54 14.94 11.26
C GLU A 25 -13.65 15.87 10.43
N GLN A 26 -14.18 17.04 10.03
CA GLN A 26 -13.39 18.04 9.29
C GLN A 26 -12.28 18.67 10.14
N VAL A 27 -12.53 18.90 11.42
CA VAL A 27 -11.52 19.45 12.34
C VAL A 27 -10.35 18.48 12.51
N VAL A 28 -10.61 17.18 12.76
CA VAL A 28 -9.53 16.19 12.93
C VAL A 28 -8.77 15.97 11.63
N THR A 29 -9.44 15.94 10.47
CA THR A 29 -8.79 15.86 9.16
C THR A 29 -7.87 17.07 8.92
N THR A 30 -8.36 18.28 9.22
CA THR A 30 -7.56 19.51 9.08
C THR A 30 -6.34 19.51 10.01
N ILE A 31 -6.49 19.05 11.25
CA ILE A 31 -5.37 18.93 12.18
C ILE A 31 -4.34 17.93 11.66
N ALA A 32 -4.79 16.79 11.11
CA ALA A 32 -3.92 15.78 10.52
C ALA A 32 -3.08 16.37 9.39
N SER A 33 -3.72 17.07 8.43
CA SER A 33 -3.02 17.71 7.30
C SER A 33 -2.03 18.79 7.76
N VAL A 34 -2.41 19.58 8.78
CA VAL A 34 -1.50 20.59 9.35
C VAL A 34 -0.31 19.94 10.06
N ALA A 35 -0.53 18.83 10.77
CA ALA A 35 0.56 18.11 11.44
C ALA A 35 1.53 17.53 10.42
N ASP A 36 1.04 16.90 9.38
CA ASP A 36 1.83 16.31 8.30
C ASP A 36 2.71 17.36 7.60
N THR A 37 2.16 18.55 7.33
CA THR A 37 2.89 19.63 6.67
C THR A 37 3.85 20.38 7.62
N ALA A 38 3.48 20.54 8.90
CA ALA A 38 4.28 21.29 9.87
C ALA A 38 5.43 20.47 10.48
N GLU A 39 5.38 19.16 10.33
CA GLU A 39 6.41 18.24 10.84
C GLU A 39 6.77 18.54 12.32
N THR A 40 8.05 18.68 12.62
CA THR A 40 8.56 18.90 14.00
C THR A 40 8.04 20.17 14.67
N GLU A 41 7.61 21.19 13.93
CA GLU A 41 7.01 22.41 14.50
C GLU A 41 5.68 22.14 15.19
N PHE A 42 5.02 21.00 14.86
CA PHE A 42 3.78 20.58 15.49
C PHE A 42 3.94 20.19 16.97
N ILE A 43 5.16 19.94 17.46
CA ILE A 43 5.46 19.62 18.86
C ILE A 43 4.85 20.64 19.83
N ALA A 44 4.81 21.93 19.45
CA ALA A 44 4.24 22.99 20.28
C ALA A 44 2.73 22.81 20.59
N TYR A 45 2.02 21.99 19.82
CA TYR A 45 0.58 21.72 19.97
C TYR A 45 0.29 20.33 20.53
N TYR A 46 1.27 19.44 20.52
CA TYR A 46 1.13 18.02 20.84
C TYR A 46 0.45 17.78 22.21
N ASP A 47 1.01 18.35 23.29
CA ASP A 47 0.56 18.07 24.67
C ASP A 47 -0.87 18.54 24.94
N ARG A 48 -1.38 19.49 24.16
CA ARG A 48 -2.74 20.01 24.27
C ARG A 48 -3.74 19.22 23.43
N LEU A 49 -3.34 18.72 22.25
CA LEU A 49 -4.22 18.05 21.32
C LEU A 49 -4.33 16.53 21.59
N MET A 50 -3.22 15.88 21.92
CA MET A 50 -3.16 14.43 22.08
C MET A 50 -4.18 13.89 23.11
N PRO A 51 -4.36 14.49 24.31
CA PRO A 51 -5.37 14.01 25.25
C PRO A 51 -6.80 14.09 24.71
N CYS A 52 -7.12 15.15 23.93
CA CYS A 52 -8.45 15.31 23.34
C CYS A 52 -8.71 14.28 22.25
N LEU A 53 -7.71 14.00 21.40
CA LEU A 53 -7.81 13.00 20.35
C LEU A 53 -7.95 11.59 20.92
N LYS A 54 -7.15 11.23 21.93
CA LYS A 54 -7.29 9.96 22.65
C LYS A 54 -8.68 9.81 23.27
N TYR A 55 -9.22 10.87 23.85
CA TYR A 55 -10.59 10.88 24.40
C TYR A 55 -11.64 10.58 23.31
N ILE A 56 -11.50 11.12 22.09
CA ILE A 56 -12.40 10.81 20.98
C ILE A 56 -12.33 9.33 20.62
N ILE A 57 -11.11 8.77 20.45
CA ILE A 57 -10.93 7.34 20.12
C ILE A 57 -11.61 6.44 21.16
N GLN A 58 -11.50 6.76 22.46
CA GLN A 58 -12.07 5.96 23.55
C GLN A 58 -13.59 6.06 23.63
N ASN A 59 -14.20 7.16 23.23
CA ASN A 59 -15.61 7.44 23.44
C ASN A 59 -16.49 7.40 22.19
N ALA A 60 -15.90 7.39 20.98
CA ALA A 60 -16.61 7.30 19.72
C ALA A 60 -16.93 5.83 19.35
N ASN A 61 -17.68 5.12 20.23
CA ASN A 61 -17.93 3.68 20.10
C ASN A 61 -19.26 3.33 19.39
N LYS A 62 -20.07 4.34 19.07
CA LYS A 62 -21.34 4.13 18.34
C LYS A 62 -21.07 3.95 16.85
N GLU A 63 -21.94 3.17 16.17
CA GLU A 63 -21.85 2.93 14.73
C GLU A 63 -21.73 4.22 13.92
N GLU A 64 -22.58 5.18 14.21
CA GLU A 64 -22.60 6.50 13.57
C GLU A 64 -21.32 7.34 13.76
N LEU A 65 -20.44 6.95 14.69
CA LEU A 65 -19.17 7.63 15.02
C LEU A 65 -17.92 6.87 14.52
N LYS A 66 -18.07 5.74 13.86
CA LYS A 66 -16.95 4.93 13.36
C LYS A 66 -16.04 5.73 12.44
N LEU A 67 -16.60 6.51 11.52
CA LEU A 67 -15.81 7.35 10.62
C LEU A 67 -15.04 8.45 11.37
N LEU A 68 -15.68 9.13 12.34
CA LEU A 68 -14.99 10.10 13.19
C LEU A 68 -13.84 9.44 13.96
N ARG A 69 -14.06 8.24 14.47
CA ARG A 69 -13.02 7.48 15.19
C ARG A 69 -11.87 7.13 14.24
N GLY A 70 -12.15 6.60 13.04
CA GLY A 70 -11.14 6.30 12.02
C GLY A 70 -10.28 7.51 11.68
N LYS A 71 -10.90 8.64 11.33
CA LYS A 71 -10.20 9.90 11.05
C LYS A 71 -9.38 10.42 12.25
N THR A 72 -9.85 10.17 13.48
CA THR A 72 -9.11 10.55 14.68
C THR A 72 -7.89 9.67 14.89
N ILE A 73 -8.01 8.36 14.61
CA ILE A 73 -6.88 7.42 14.62
C ILE A 73 -5.82 7.85 13.60
N GLU A 74 -6.23 8.20 12.40
CA GLU A 74 -5.34 8.73 11.38
C GLU A 74 -4.63 10.00 11.86
N CYS A 75 -5.38 10.96 12.41
CA CYS A 75 -4.84 12.21 12.94
C CYS A 75 -3.77 11.97 14.03
N VAL A 76 -4.05 11.09 14.99
CA VAL A 76 -3.11 10.75 16.07
C VAL A 76 -1.82 10.16 15.53
N THR A 77 -1.91 9.26 14.56
CA THR A 77 -0.73 8.60 14.00
C THR A 77 0.07 9.51 13.07
N LEU A 78 -0.56 10.41 12.31
CA LEU A 78 0.12 11.46 11.55
C LEU A 78 0.83 12.45 12.46
N ILE A 79 0.19 12.86 13.56
CA ILE A 79 0.86 13.67 14.59
C ILE A 79 2.07 12.93 15.15
N GLY A 80 1.94 11.61 15.43
CA GLY A 80 3.05 10.77 15.90
C GLY A 80 4.24 10.76 14.94
N MET A 81 3.98 10.66 13.64
CA MET A 81 5.01 10.76 12.60
C MET A 81 5.66 12.15 12.56
N ALA A 82 4.86 13.20 12.62
CA ALA A 82 5.32 14.58 12.56
C ALA A 82 6.24 14.96 13.73
N VAL A 83 5.88 14.59 14.96
CA VAL A 83 6.66 14.94 16.16
C VAL A 83 7.83 13.99 16.42
N GLY A 84 7.86 12.85 15.73
CA GLY A 84 8.93 11.86 15.80
C GLY A 84 8.87 10.91 16.99
N THR A 85 9.74 9.92 16.95
CA THR A 85 9.79 8.78 17.89
C THR A 85 9.91 9.21 19.34
N ASP A 86 10.84 10.12 19.66
CA ASP A 86 11.13 10.49 21.05
C ASP A 86 9.91 11.10 21.75
N LYS A 87 9.14 11.92 21.03
CA LYS A 87 7.95 12.57 21.60
C LYS A 87 6.74 11.63 21.64
N PHE A 88 6.54 10.83 20.60
CA PHE A 88 5.36 9.98 20.48
C PHE A 88 5.48 8.65 21.25
N MET A 89 6.69 8.17 21.55
CA MET A 89 6.94 6.88 22.17
C MET A 89 6.12 6.65 23.45
N ALA A 90 5.98 7.70 24.28
CA ALA A 90 5.22 7.60 25.52
C ALA A 90 3.72 7.33 25.30
N ASP A 91 3.15 7.87 24.20
CA ASP A 91 1.75 7.70 23.87
C ASP A 91 1.50 6.51 22.93
N ALA A 92 2.52 6.07 22.18
CA ALA A 92 2.38 5.05 21.15
C ALA A 92 1.84 3.72 21.68
N THR A 93 2.31 3.28 22.84
CA THR A 93 1.82 2.05 23.49
C THR A 93 0.35 2.18 23.89
N GLU A 94 -0.03 3.30 24.50
CA GLU A 94 -1.43 3.55 24.88
C GLU A 94 -2.34 3.62 23.65
N VAL A 95 -1.87 4.27 22.57
CA VAL A 95 -2.60 4.33 21.31
C VAL A 95 -2.76 2.93 20.71
N MET A 96 -1.70 2.11 20.67
CA MET A 96 -1.80 0.72 20.21
C MET A 96 -2.83 -0.08 21.01
N ASP A 97 -2.81 0.02 22.34
CA ASP A 97 -3.79 -0.66 23.20
C ASP A 97 -5.23 -0.22 22.89
N MET A 98 -5.44 1.06 22.61
CA MET A 98 -6.75 1.56 22.18
C MET A 98 -7.18 0.98 20.84
N LEU A 99 -6.26 0.91 19.86
CA LEU A 99 -6.54 0.36 18.53
C LEU A 99 -6.86 -1.14 18.60
N LEU A 100 -6.09 -1.90 19.37
CA LEU A 100 -6.32 -3.33 19.56
C LEU A 100 -7.65 -3.62 20.28
N LYS A 101 -8.03 -2.81 21.27
CA LYS A 101 -9.35 -2.92 21.92
C LYS A 101 -10.51 -2.61 20.96
N THR A 102 -10.30 -1.73 19.98
CA THR A 102 -11.31 -1.44 18.96
C THR A 102 -11.58 -2.63 18.07
N HIS A 103 -10.53 -3.35 17.75
CA HIS A 103 -10.61 -4.53 16.89
C HIS A 103 -11.21 -5.75 17.61
N GLY A 104 -11.26 -5.72 18.97
CA GLY A 104 -11.69 -6.84 19.82
C GLY A 104 -10.68 -8.00 19.79
N GLU A 105 -10.59 -8.76 20.88
CA GLU A 105 -9.80 -10.00 20.89
C GLU A 105 -10.47 -11.02 19.95
N GLY A 106 -10.01 -11.09 18.70
CA GLY A 106 -10.52 -12.05 17.70
C GLY A 106 -11.82 -11.64 16.98
N ALA A 107 -12.33 -10.43 17.21
CA ALA A 107 -13.47 -9.93 16.43
C ALA A 107 -12.95 -9.50 15.03
N GLU A 108 -13.47 -10.11 13.98
CA GLU A 108 -13.27 -9.65 12.62
C GLU A 108 -14.07 -8.36 12.42
N LEU A 109 -13.43 -7.31 11.91
CA LEU A 109 -14.17 -6.18 11.37
C LEU A 109 -14.90 -6.68 10.12
N PRO A 110 -16.17 -6.29 9.90
CA PRO A 110 -16.82 -6.53 8.62
C PRO A 110 -15.98 -6.00 7.47
N ASP A 111 -16.05 -6.64 6.31
CA ASP A 111 -15.27 -6.27 5.13
C ASP A 111 -15.51 -4.80 4.68
N ASP A 112 -16.67 -4.25 5.04
CA ASP A 112 -17.11 -2.88 4.74
C ASP A 112 -17.02 -1.92 5.94
N ASP A 113 -16.30 -2.28 7.02
CA ASP A 113 -16.15 -1.38 8.18
C ASP A 113 -15.26 -0.18 7.82
N PRO A 114 -15.80 1.06 7.92
CA PRO A 114 -15.08 2.26 7.51
C PRO A 114 -13.82 2.55 8.35
N GLN A 115 -13.56 1.79 9.41
CA GLN A 115 -12.37 1.93 10.23
C GLN A 115 -11.20 1.08 9.74
N THR A 116 -11.44 0.06 8.88
CA THR A 116 -10.43 -0.92 8.48
C THR A 116 -9.20 -0.25 7.85
N SER A 117 -9.40 0.60 6.86
CA SER A 117 -8.31 1.33 6.18
C SER A 117 -7.53 2.25 7.13
N TYR A 118 -8.23 2.94 8.05
CA TYR A 118 -7.58 3.79 9.05
C TYR A 118 -6.73 2.99 10.04
N LEU A 119 -7.21 1.83 10.49
CA LEU A 119 -6.47 0.95 11.39
C LEU A 119 -5.21 0.38 10.72
N ILE A 120 -5.36 -0.12 9.49
CA ILE A 120 -4.25 -0.64 8.69
C ILE A 120 -3.16 0.42 8.54
N SER A 121 -3.54 1.62 8.10
CA SER A 121 -2.61 2.74 7.95
C SER A 121 -1.98 3.18 9.29
N ALA A 122 -2.75 3.18 10.37
CA ALA A 122 -2.27 3.53 11.70
C ALA A 122 -1.19 2.58 12.21
N TRP A 123 -1.39 1.27 12.07
CA TRP A 123 -0.40 0.27 12.48
C TRP A 123 0.92 0.40 11.71
N SER A 124 0.85 0.71 10.40
CA SER A 124 2.04 0.99 9.59
C SER A 124 2.81 2.21 10.11
N ARG A 125 2.11 3.32 10.38
CA ARG A 125 2.74 4.54 10.92
C ARG A 125 3.34 4.31 12.30
N ILE A 126 2.62 3.62 13.19
CA ILE A 126 3.13 3.28 14.52
C ILE A 126 4.35 2.35 14.43
N CYS A 127 4.36 1.38 13.51
CA CYS A 127 5.52 0.53 13.25
C CYS A 127 6.75 1.36 12.86
N LYS A 128 6.61 2.33 11.93
CA LYS A 128 7.71 3.23 11.56
C LYS A 128 8.25 4.02 12.75
N VAL A 129 7.37 4.49 13.63
CA VAL A 129 7.78 5.26 14.81
C VAL A 129 8.43 4.38 15.88
N LEU A 130 7.87 3.22 16.16
CA LEU A 130 8.36 2.32 17.22
C LEU A 130 9.57 1.47 16.77
N GLY A 131 9.76 1.27 15.46
CA GLY A 131 10.81 0.39 14.95
C GLY A 131 10.74 -0.99 15.61
N LYS A 132 11.88 -1.50 16.10
CA LYS A 132 11.95 -2.82 16.77
C LYS A 132 10.98 -3.00 17.96
N ASN A 133 10.60 -1.94 18.63
CA ASN A 133 9.64 -2.02 19.74
C ASN A 133 8.23 -2.43 19.28
N PHE A 134 7.94 -2.37 17.99
CA PHE A 134 6.68 -2.84 17.43
C PHE A 134 6.58 -4.38 17.36
N GLU A 135 7.67 -5.10 17.46
CA GLU A 135 7.72 -6.58 17.36
C GLU A 135 6.69 -7.26 18.29
N GLN A 136 6.51 -6.73 19.51
CA GLN A 136 5.56 -7.27 20.48
C GLN A 136 4.09 -7.27 20.00
N TYR A 137 3.74 -6.43 19.03
CA TYR A 137 2.40 -6.29 18.48
C TYR A 137 2.16 -7.17 17.25
N LEU A 138 3.22 -7.68 16.59
CA LEU A 138 3.10 -8.51 15.39
C LEU A 138 2.11 -9.68 15.56
N PRO A 139 2.13 -10.46 16.66
CA PRO A 139 1.18 -11.56 16.82
C PRO A 139 -0.30 -11.13 16.81
N LEU A 140 -0.57 -9.86 17.12
CA LEU A 140 -1.92 -9.31 17.21
C LEU A 140 -2.41 -8.71 15.88
N VAL A 141 -1.48 -8.10 15.11
CA VAL A 141 -1.83 -7.37 13.88
C VAL A 141 -1.67 -8.20 12.61
N MET A 142 -0.80 -9.22 12.59
CA MET A 142 -0.51 -10.00 11.40
C MET A 142 -1.72 -10.76 10.86
N GLY A 143 -2.53 -11.34 11.75
CA GLY A 143 -3.73 -12.07 11.33
C GLY A 143 -4.68 -11.22 10.49
N PRO A 144 -5.18 -10.08 11.00
CA PRO A 144 -6.00 -9.15 10.22
C PRO A 144 -5.35 -8.71 8.92
N VAL A 145 -4.09 -8.26 8.97
CA VAL A 145 -3.37 -7.78 7.77
C VAL A 145 -3.27 -8.85 6.69
N MET A 146 -2.88 -10.05 7.07
CA MET A 146 -2.75 -11.17 6.13
C MET A 146 -4.11 -11.54 5.50
N ARG A 147 -5.22 -11.49 6.26
CA ARG A 147 -6.56 -11.73 5.72
C ARG A 147 -6.95 -10.68 4.70
N THR A 148 -6.80 -9.40 5.03
CA THR A 148 -7.10 -8.29 4.10
C THR A 148 -6.22 -8.36 2.85
N ALA A 149 -4.91 -8.63 3.00
CA ALA A 149 -4.02 -8.82 1.87
C ALA A 149 -4.37 -10.06 1.02
N ALA A 150 -4.93 -11.11 1.62
CA ALA A 150 -5.37 -12.33 0.92
C ALA A 150 -6.75 -12.21 0.26
N MET A 151 -7.51 -11.14 0.52
CA MET A 151 -8.84 -10.93 -0.05
C MET A 151 -8.84 -11.12 -1.57
N LYS A 152 -9.82 -11.85 -2.08
CA LYS A 152 -10.01 -12.04 -3.51
C LYS A 152 -10.99 -10.99 -4.03
N PRO A 153 -10.75 -10.45 -5.24
CA PRO A 153 -11.72 -9.55 -5.84
C PRO A 153 -13.00 -10.31 -6.16
N ASP A 154 -14.13 -9.68 -5.94
CA ASP A 154 -15.40 -10.17 -6.45
C ASP A 154 -15.44 -9.91 -7.96
N VAL A 155 -15.61 -10.96 -8.72
CA VAL A 155 -15.69 -10.90 -10.19
C VAL A 155 -17.02 -11.48 -10.66
N ALA A 156 -17.66 -10.82 -11.60
CA ALA A 156 -18.92 -11.26 -12.19
C ALA A 156 -18.84 -11.22 -13.71
N LEU A 157 -19.39 -12.25 -14.36
CA LEU A 157 -19.70 -12.24 -15.78
C LEU A 157 -21.19 -11.92 -15.90
N LEU A 158 -21.51 -10.75 -16.45
CA LEU A 158 -22.86 -10.25 -16.58
C LEU A 158 -23.26 -10.17 -18.05
N ASP A 159 -24.47 -10.61 -18.36
CA ASP A 159 -25.10 -10.34 -19.65
C ASP A 159 -25.65 -8.90 -19.66
N ASN A 160 -25.86 -8.32 -20.87
CA ASN A 160 -26.34 -6.94 -21.00
C ASN A 160 -27.67 -6.66 -20.28
N GLU A 161 -28.50 -7.69 -20.03
CA GLU A 161 -29.75 -7.57 -19.28
C GLU A 161 -29.50 -7.43 -17.76
N ASP A 162 -28.47 -8.09 -17.24
CA ASP A 162 -28.09 -8.05 -15.82
C ASP A 162 -27.33 -6.76 -15.46
N MET A 163 -26.72 -6.11 -16.45
CA MET A 163 -26.04 -4.81 -16.29
C MET A 163 -26.98 -3.71 -15.81
N GLN A 164 -28.27 -3.70 -16.23
CA GLN A 164 -29.23 -2.66 -15.84
C GLN A 164 -29.47 -2.58 -14.33
N GLY A 165 -29.17 -3.64 -13.58
CA GLY A 165 -29.31 -3.67 -12.12
C GLY A 165 -28.08 -3.21 -11.35
N VAL A 166 -26.94 -3.07 -12.04
CA VAL A 166 -25.62 -2.76 -11.43
C VAL A 166 -25.01 -1.48 -12.04
N GLU A 167 -25.57 -0.97 -13.14
CA GLU A 167 -25.23 0.33 -13.71
C GLU A 167 -25.60 1.44 -12.71
N GLY A 168 -24.56 2.05 -12.11
CA GLY A 168 -24.71 3.11 -11.10
C GLY A 168 -24.24 2.70 -9.70
N ASP A 169 -23.76 1.47 -9.51
CA ASP A 169 -23.00 1.09 -8.34
C ASP A 169 -21.52 1.47 -8.57
N ASP A 170 -21.07 2.54 -7.93
CA ASP A 170 -19.70 3.07 -8.04
C ASP A 170 -18.63 2.04 -7.60
N ASP A 171 -19.05 0.96 -6.95
CA ASP A 171 -18.17 -0.12 -6.48
C ASP A 171 -17.77 -1.12 -7.57
N TRP A 172 -18.35 -1.04 -8.78
CA TRP A 172 -18.07 -1.97 -9.86
C TRP A 172 -17.44 -1.30 -11.07
N GLN A 173 -16.37 -1.89 -11.58
CA GLN A 173 -15.79 -1.56 -12.88
C GLN A 173 -16.13 -2.65 -13.89
N PHE A 174 -16.60 -2.25 -15.07
CA PHE A 174 -17.00 -3.17 -16.13
C PHE A 174 -16.14 -3.02 -17.38
N VAL A 175 -15.73 -4.17 -17.93
CA VAL A 175 -15.05 -4.27 -19.20
C VAL A 175 -15.90 -5.12 -20.16
N SER A 176 -16.26 -4.57 -21.32
CA SER A 176 -17.00 -5.31 -22.35
C SER A 176 -16.10 -6.34 -23.03
N LEU A 177 -16.53 -7.60 -23.03
CA LEU A 177 -15.82 -8.72 -23.68
C LEU A 177 -16.35 -9.05 -25.07
N GLY A 178 -17.11 -8.13 -25.72
CA GLY A 178 -17.75 -8.32 -27.02
C GLY A 178 -19.26 -8.52 -26.93
N GLU A 179 -19.87 -9.04 -28.01
CA GLU A 179 -21.33 -9.12 -28.13
C GLU A 179 -21.97 -9.83 -26.93
N GLN A 180 -22.63 -9.05 -26.05
CA GLN A 180 -23.50 -9.48 -24.95
C GLN A 180 -22.84 -9.95 -23.65
N LYS A 181 -21.51 -9.83 -23.44
CA LYS A 181 -20.87 -10.19 -22.18
C LYS A 181 -20.04 -9.06 -21.62
N ASN A 182 -20.22 -8.76 -20.35
CA ASN A 182 -19.45 -7.80 -19.59
C ASN A 182 -18.78 -8.50 -18.40
N PHE A 183 -17.51 -8.22 -18.22
CA PHE A 183 -16.75 -8.66 -17.06
C PHE A 183 -16.75 -7.52 -16.05
N GLY A 184 -17.36 -7.77 -14.90
CA GLY A 184 -17.39 -6.83 -13.79
C GLY A 184 -16.41 -7.22 -12.71
N ILE A 185 -15.74 -6.23 -12.12
CA ILE A 185 -14.88 -6.38 -10.96
C ILE A 185 -15.38 -5.41 -9.90
N ARG A 186 -15.61 -5.92 -8.70
CA ARG A 186 -15.93 -5.07 -7.56
C ARG A 186 -14.63 -4.46 -7.03
N THR A 187 -14.54 -3.13 -7.09
CA THR A 187 -13.37 -2.37 -6.65
C THR A 187 -13.35 -2.12 -5.14
N ALA A 188 -14.52 -2.24 -4.49
CA ALA A 188 -14.62 -2.19 -3.04
C ALA A 188 -13.69 -3.22 -2.38
N GLY A 189 -12.85 -2.76 -1.45
CA GLY A 189 -11.86 -3.58 -0.76
C GLY A 189 -10.52 -3.76 -1.49
N LEU A 190 -10.37 -3.38 -2.78
CA LEU A 190 -9.08 -3.45 -3.46
C LEU A 190 -8.07 -2.45 -2.88
N GLU A 191 -8.52 -1.27 -2.49
CA GLU A 191 -7.70 -0.28 -1.81
C GLU A 191 -7.22 -0.78 -0.44
N ASP A 192 -8.11 -1.42 0.34
CA ASP A 192 -7.75 -2.03 1.62
C ASP A 192 -6.74 -3.17 1.43
N LYS A 193 -6.93 -3.99 0.38
CA LYS A 193 -5.96 -5.02 0.00
C LYS A 193 -4.60 -4.41 -0.35
N ALA A 194 -4.57 -3.36 -1.16
CA ALA A 194 -3.33 -2.67 -1.53
C ALA A 194 -2.64 -2.08 -0.28
N ALA A 195 -3.41 -1.42 0.59
CA ALA A 195 -2.91 -0.89 1.85
C ALA A 195 -2.35 -2.00 2.76
N ALA A 196 -3.02 -3.15 2.87
CA ALA A 196 -2.54 -4.29 3.65
C ALA A 196 -1.25 -4.88 3.05
N CYS A 197 -1.15 -5.02 1.73
CA CYS A 197 0.08 -5.45 1.07
C CYS A 197 1.23 -4.47 1.33
N MET A 198 1.01 -3.16 1.20
CA MET A 198 2.01 -2.14 1.50
C MET A 198 2.42 -2.15 2.98
N MET A 199 1.52 -2.50 3.88
CA MET A 199 1.84 -2.66 5.31
C MET A 199 2.79 -3.83 5.55
N LEU A 200 2.63 -4.96 4.84
CA LEU A 200 3.58 -6.07 4.90
C LEU A 200 4.98 -5.66 4.42
N VAL A 201 5.07 -4.82 3.38
CA VAL A 201 6.33 -4.19 2.95
C VAL A 201 6.93 -3.36 4.08
N CYS A 202 6.12 -2.51 4.70
CA CYS A 202 6.54 -1.66 5.82
C CYS A 202 7.09 -2.50 6.98
N TYR A 203 6.39 -3.55 7.39
CA TYR A 203 6.84 -4.42 8.48
C TYR A 203 8.16 -5.12 8.14
N ALA A 204 8.29 -5.69 6.95
CA ALA A 204 9.53 -6.33 6.53
C ALA A 204 10.71 -5.35 6.56
N ARG A 205 10.51 -4.12 6.04
CA ARG A 205 11.54 -3.08 5.99
C ARG A 205 11.96 -2.56 7.36
N GLU A 206 10.99 -2.25 8.22
CA GLU A 206 11.27 -1.61 9.52
C GLU A 206 11.73 -2.62 10.59
N LEU A 207 11.22 -3.84 10.56
CA LEU A 207 11.45 -4.83 11.61
C LEU A 207 12.57 -5.82 11.28
N LYS A 208 12.91 -5.98 10.01
CA LYS A 208 14.03 -6.82 9.55
C LYS A 208 14.02 -8.22 10.18
N GLU A 209 15.05 -8.57 10.95
CA GLU A 209 15.19 -9.87 11.61
C GLU A 209 14.00 -10.24 12.50
N SER A 210 13.38 -9.25 13.16
CA SER A 210 12.18 -9.47 13.98
C SER A 210 10.98 -9.93 13.17
N PHE A 211 10.94 -9.66 11.87
CA PHE A 211 9.90 -10.13 10.95
C PHE A 211 10.16 -11.52 10.36
N ALA A 212 11.35 -12.10 10.58
CA ALA A 212 11.79 -13.36 9.95
C ALA A 212 10.80 -14.53 10.12
N ASN A 213 10.08 -14.60 11.24
CA ASN A 213 9.12 -15.67 11.49
C ASN A 213 7.87 -15.60 10.60
N TYR A 214 7.56 -14.42 10.06
CA TYR A 214 6.44 -14.18 9.15
C TYR A 214 6.86 -14.16 7.69
N ALA A 215 8.17 -14.10 7.40
CA ALA A 215 8.69 -13.90 6.05
C ALA A 215 8.23 -14.97 5.06
N GLU A 216 8.26 -16.26 5.44
CA GLU A 216 7.88 -17.38 4.55
C GLU A 216 6.39 -17.31 4.18
N GLU A 217 5.52 -17.09 5.15
CA GLU A 217 4.07 -16.97 4.91
C GLU A 217 3.77 -15.76 4.05
N THR A 218 4.44 -14.64 4.34
CA THR A 218 4.29 -13.41 3.56
C THR A 218 4.76 -13.59 2.12
N VAL A 219 5.88 -14.27 1.87
CA VAL A 219 6.33 -14.59 0.50
C VAL A 219 5.30 -15.44 -0.24
N LYS A 220 4.75 -16.47 0.40
CA LYS A 220 3.71 -17.32 -0.21
C LYS A 220 2.46 -16.54 -0.59
N LEU A 221 2.13 -15.48 0.16
CA LEU A 221 1.04 -14.58 -0.16
C LEU A 221 1.41 -13.60 -1.28
N MET A 222 2.59 -12.96 -1.21
CA MET A 222 2.96 -11.84 -2.09
C MET A 222 3.38 -12.30 -3.49
N VAL A 223 4.05 -13.45 -3.64
CA VAL A 223 4.51 -13.92 -4.95
C VAL A 223 3.36 -14.10 -5.96
N PRO A 224 2.22 -14.73 -5.63
CA PRO A 224 1.06 -14.75 -6.54
C PRO A 224 0.50 -13.36 -6.87
N MET A 225 0.67 -12.37 -5.99
CA MET A 225 0.19 -11.00 -6.20
C MET A 225 1.00 -10.21 -7.24
N LEU A 226 2.18 -10.68 -7.64
CA LEU A 226 2.94 -10.13 -8.77
C LEU A 226 2.13 -10.10 -10.09
N LYS A 227 1.10 -10.93 -10.20
CA LYS A 227 0.22 -11.05 -11.37
C LYS A 227 -1.22 -10.63 -11.05
N PHE A 228 -1.40 -9.80 -10.04
CA PHE A 228 -2.71 -9.28 -9.68
C PHE A 228 -3.06 -8.08 -10.55
N TYR A 229 -3.43 -8.34 -11.81
CA TYR A 229 -3.69 -7.31 -12.84
C TYR A 229 -4.94 -6.44 -12.57
N PHE A 230 -5.65 -6.68 -11.46
CA PHE A 230 -6.80 -5.87 -11.07
C PHE A 230 -6.43 -4.57 -10.35
N HIS A 231 -5.16 -4.45 -9.87
CA HIS A 231 -4.73 -3.28 -9.11
C HIS A 231 -3.20 -3.16 -9.07
N ASP A 232 -2.68 -2.06 -9.63
CA ASP A 232 -1.24 -1.84 -9.80
C ASP A 232 -0.51 -1.74 -8.46
N SER A 233 -1.09 -1.01 -7.48
CA SER A 233 -0.48 -0.87 -6.15
C SER A 233 -0.32 -2.22 -5.42
N VAL A 234 -1.15 -3.23 -5.72
CA VAL A 234 -0.98 -4.58 -5.18
C VAL A 234 0.25 -5.25 -5.81
N ARG A 235 0.42 -5.16 -7.14
CA ARG A 235 1.62 -5.68 -7.84
C ARG A 235 2.89 -4.98 -7.37
N ASN A 236 2.83 -3.64 -7.23
CA ASN A 236 3.92 -2.83 -6.72
C ASN A 236 4.34 -3.28 -5.31
N ALA A 237 3.40 -3.37 -4.38
CA ALA A 237 3.67 -3.83 -3.03
C ALA A 237 4.23 -5.27 -3.01
N ALA A 238 3.71 -6.15 -3.88
CA ALA A 238 4.21 -7.52 -4.01
C ALA A 238 5.70 -7.51 -4.41
N ALA A 239 6.05 -6.79 -5.47
CA ALA A 239 7.43 -6.66 -5.95
C ALA A 239 8.34 -6.05 -4.88
N GLU A 240 7.96 -4.90 -4.31
CA GLU A 240 8.75 -4.21 -3.30
C GLU A 240 9.01 -5.04 -2.03
N SER A 241 8.10 -5.96 -1.69
CA SER A 241 8.25 -6.80 -0.50
C SER A 241 9.38 -7.81 -0.59
N LEU A 242 9.67 -8.33 -1.79
CA LEU A 242 10.54 -9.50 -1.97
C LEU A 242 11.98 -9.29 -1.47
N PRO A 243 12.70 -8.21 -1.81
CA PRO A 243 14.05 -7.99 -1.30
C PRO A 243 14.08 -7.83 0.23
N TRP A 244 13.09 -7.16 0.81
CA TRP A 244 12.99 -7.01 2.27
C TRP A 244 12.70 -8.32 2.97
N LEU A 245 11.85 -9.18 2.39
CA LEU A 245 11.53 -10.50 2.94
C LEU A 245 12.75 -11.43 2.89
N LEU A 246 13.56 -11.36 1.82
CA LEU A 246 14.83 -12.07 1.74
C LEU A 246 15.84 -11.56 2.79
N GLU A 247 15.92 -10.24 2.98
CA GLU A 247 16.75 -9.63 4.03
C GLU A 247 16.32 -10.10 5.41
N CYS A 248 15.01 -10.11 5.72
CA CYS A 248 14.48 -10.63 6.98
C CYS A 248 14.85 -12.10 7.21
N ALA A 249 14.87 -12.89 6.14
CA ALA A 249 15.15 -14.32 6.21
C ALA A 249 16.63 -14.67 6.44
N THR A 250 17.57 -13.74 6.24
CA THR A 250 19.02 -13.98 6.34
C THR A 250 19.43 -14.51 7.71
N CYS A 251 18.77 -14.07 8.78
CA CYS A 251 19.04 -14.57 10.14
C CYS A 251 18.71 -16.06 10.35
N LYS A 252 17.86 -16.64 9.48
CA LYS A 252 17.52 -18.08 9.51
C LYS A 252 18.54 -18.97 8.79
N GLY A 253 19.53 -18.37 8.14
CA GLY A 253 20.63 -19.04 7.48
C GLY A 253 20.47 -19.22 5.97
N PRO A 254 21.58 -19.50 5.26
CA PRO A 254 21.63 -19.45 3.80
C PRO A 254 20.72 -20.48 3.11
N ALA A 255 20.54 -21.66 3.69
CA ALA A 255 19.66 -22.68 3.10
C ALA A 255 18.21 -22.23 3.04
N PHE A 256 17.72 -21.59 4.11
CA PHE A 256 16.36 -21.05 4.17
C PHE A 256 16.14 -19.92 3.14
N VAL A 257 17.11 -19.02 3.02
CA VAL A 257 17.07 -17.94 2.03
C VAL A 257 17.09 -18.48 0.60
N GLN A 258 17.92 -19.51 0.33
CA GLN A 258 17.96 -20.17 -0.99
C GLN A 258 16.64 -20.86 -1.34
N ASP A 259 15.97 -21.50 -0.39
CA ASP A 259 14.68 -22.14 -0.64
C ASP A 259 13.59 -21.08 -0.94
N MET A 260 13.60 -19.94 -0.22
CA MET A 260 12.73 -18.79 -0.55
C MET A 260 13.04 -18.25 -1.96
N TRP A 261 14.31 -18.08 -2.30
CA TRP A 261 14.72 -17.55 -3.60
C TRP A 261 14.30 -18.47 -4.76
N ARG A 262 14.43 -19.78 -4.60
CA ARG A 262 13.94 -20.74 -5.61
C ARG A 262 12.45 -20.63 -5.88
N PHE A 263 11.67 -20.19 -4.90
CA PHE A 263 10.24 -19.94 -5.07
C PHE A 263 9.97 -18.56 -5.69
N ILE A 264 10.74 -17.53 -5.33
CA ILE A 264 10.55 -16.15 -5.79
C ILE A 264 11.05 -15.96 -7.23
N CYS A 265 12.28 -16.39 -7.53
CA CYS A 265 13.00 -16.04 -8.75
C CYS A 265 12.23 -16.34 -10.05
N PRO A 266 11.70 -17.55 -10.28
CA PRO A 266 11.00 -17.86 -11.53
C PRO A 266 9.71 -17.05 -11.69
N GLU A 267 9.00 -16.77 -10.61
CA GLU A 267 7.75 -16.01 -10.67
C GLU A 267 8.00 -14.51 -10.87
N LEU A 268 9.07 -13.96 -10.29
CA LEU A 268 9.49 -12.59 -10.50
C LEU A 268 9.96 -12.35 -11.95
N ILE A 269 10.81 -13.24 -12.48
CA ILE A 269 11.26 -13.19 -13.89
C ILE A 269 10.05 -13.26 -14.84
N LYS A 270 9.11 -14.15 -14.57
CA LYS A 270 7.90 -14.28 -15.39
C LYS A 270 6.98 -13.06 -15.26
N ALA A 271 6.91 -12.42 -14.10
CA ALA A 271 6.16 -11.19 -13.93
C ALA A 271 6.77 -10.06 -14.78
N ILE A 272 8.10 -9.92 -14.78
CA ILE A 272 8.82 -8.93 -15.62
C ILE A 272 8.51 -9.16 -17.11
N ASP A 273 8.51 -10.39 -17.58
CA ASP A 273 8.26 -10.70 -19.00
C ASP A 273 6.83 -10.39 -19.46
N THR A 274 5.87 -10.39 -18.54
CA THR A 274 4.44 -10.28 -18.86
C THR A 274 3.79 -8.98 -18.37
N GLU A 275 4.53 -8.10 -17.71
CA GLU A 275 3.97 -6.86 -17.18
C GLU A 275 3.72 -5.83 -18.28
N PRO A 276 2.46 -5.37 -18.45
CA PRO A 276 2.13 -4.38 -19.49
C PRO A 276 2.40 -2.93 -19.05
N GLU A 277 2.38 -2.65 -17.73
CA GLU A 277 2.48 -1.29 -17.20
C GLU A 277 3.93 -0.92 -16.89
N SER A 278 4.44 0.13 -17.54
CA SER A 278 5.84 0.57 -17.42
C SER A 278 6.23 0.88 -15.98
N GLU A 279 5.36 1.54 -15.21
CA GLU A 279 5.62 1.88 -13.80
C GLU A 279 5.79 0.63 -12.92
N VAL A 280 4.94 -0.39 -13.13
CA VAL A 280 5.03 -1.66 -12.40
C VAL A 280 6.27 -2.44 -12.85
N LEU A 281 6.57 -2.46 -14.16
CA LEU A 281 7.76 -3.10 -14.71
C LEU A 281 9.04 -2.54 -14.08
N MET A 282 9.14 -1.23 -13.90
CA MET A 282 10.28 -0.59 -13.23
C MET A 282 10.46 -1.08 -11.80
N ILE A 283 9.38 -1.23 -11.05
CA ILE A 283 9.43 -1.72 -9.66
C ILE A 283 9.83 -3.20 -9.62
N LEU A 284 9.37 -4.00 -10.58
CA LEU A 284 9.76 -5.41 -10.71
C LEU A 284 11.26 -5.56 -11.01
N LEU A 285 11.81 -4.74 -11.91
CA LEU A 285 13.25 -4.71 -12.25
C LEU A 285 14.08 -4.27 -11.05
N ASP A 286 13.69 -3.18 -10.36
CA ASP A 286 14.35 -2.73 -9.12
C ASP A 286 14.32 -3.80 -8.04
N SER A 287 13.17 -4.46 -7.86
CA SER A 287 13.03 -5.58 -6.92
C SER A 287 13.99 -6.72 -7.23
N LEU A 288 14.11 -7.11 -8.51
CA LEU A 288 15.04 -8.15 -8.93
C LEU A 288 16.49 -7.76 -8.66
N ALA A 289 16.90 -6.54 -9.03
CA ALA A 289 18.23 -6.01 -8.79
C ALA A 289 18.57 -6.04 -7.29
N ARG A 290 17.66 -5.58 -6.44
CA ARG A 290 17.83 -5.59 -4.97
C ARG A 290 17.85 -7.00 -4.39
N CYS A 291 17.07 -7.95 -4.92
CA CYS A 291 17.15 -9.35 -4.53
C CYS A 291 18.54 -9.92 -4.84
N ILE A 292 19.08 -9.66 -6.05
CA ILE A 292 20.42 -10.10 -6.46
C ILE A 292 21.49 -9.46 -5.56
N GLN A 293 21.38 -8.18 -5.24
CA GLN A 293 22.29 -7.49 -4.32
C GLN A 293 22.27 -8.12 -2.92
N THR A 294 21.09 -8.49 -2.42
CA THR A 294 20.93 -9.12 -1.10
C THR A 294 21.54 -10.52 -1.06
N LEU A 295 21.37 -11.29 -2.12
CA LEU A 295 21.80 -12.70 -2.20
C LEU A 295 23.26 -12.85 -2.65
N GLY A 296 23.78 -11.89 -3.40
CA GLY A 296 25.13 -11.88 -3.93
C GLY A 296 25.34 -12.71 -5.19
N ALA A 297 26.61 -12.78 -5.60
CA ALA A 297 26.98 -13.45 -6.83
C ALA A 297 26.61 -14.95 -6.82
N GLY A 298 26.09 -15.44 -7.97
CA GLY A 298 25.74 -16.84 -8.17
C GLY A 298 24.31 -17.19 -7.68
N CYS A 299 23.49 -16.23 -7.31
CA CYS A 299 22.10 -16.46 -6.94
C CYS A 299 21.21 -16.86 -8.14
N LEU A 300 21.55 -16.43 -9.34
CA LEU A 300 20.90 -16.84 -10.58
C LEU A 300 21.59 -18.10 -11.13
N ASP A 301 20.82 -19.13 -11.38
CA ASP A 301 21.29 -20.31 -12.12
C ASP A 301 21.35 -20.03 -13.64
N GLN A 302 21.83 -20.99 -14.41
CA GLN A 302 22.01 -20.83 -15.87
C GLN A 302 20.69 -20.61 -16.60
N GLU A 303 19.61 -21.22 -16.13
CA GLU A 303 18.27 -21.09 -16.73
C GLU A 303 17.70 -19.69 -16.47
N ALA A 304 17.70 -19.23 -15.24
CA ALA A 304 17.28 -17.90 -14.84
C ALA A 304 18.09 -16.80 -15.56
N MET A 305 19.41 -16.97 -15.66
CA MET A 305 20.28 -16.03 -16.39
C MET A 305 19.93 -15.96 -17.88
N THR A 306 19.71 -17.12 -18.51
CA THR A 306 19.36 -17.17 -19.94
C THR A 306 18.02 -16.50 -20.18
N GLU A 307 17.04 -16.73 -19.32
CA GLU A 307 15.72 -16.13 -19.44
C GLU A 307 15.77 -14.62 -19.21
N MET A 308 16.53 -14.14 -18.22
CA MET A 308 16.72 -12.70 -18.02
C MET A 308 17.37 -12.00 -19.21
N LEU A 309 18.41 -12.60 -19.81
CA LEU A 309 19.04 -12.04 -21.00
C LEU A 309 18.06 -11.96 -22.19
N ARG A 310 17.20 -13.00 -22.36
CA ARG A 310 16.13 -12.98 -23.37
C ARG A 310 15.14 -11.83 -23.13
N ILE A 311 14.73 -11.64 -21.87
CA ILE A 311 13.79 -10.57 -21.50
C ILE A 311 14.41 -9.18 -21.72
N ILE A 312 15.66 -9.00 -21.31
CA ILE A 312 16.39 -7.74 -21.56
C ILE A 312 16.47 -7.43 -23.04
N ASP A 313 16.83 -8.42 -23.88
CA ASP A 313 16.87 -8.24 -25.33
C ASP A 313 15.50 -7.85 -25.90
N LYS A 314 14.42 -8.50 -25.46
CA LYS A 314 13.05 -8.17 -25.79
C LYS A 314 12.70 -6.72 -25.43
N LEU A 315 12.95 -6.32 -24.18
CA LEU A 315 12.65 -4.96 -23.68
C LEU A 315 13.44 -3.88 -24.45
N MET A 316 14.70 -4.19 -24.79
CA MET A 316 15.52 -3.30 -25.62
C MET A 316 14.97 -3.16 -27.04
N GLN A 317 14.51 -4.25 -27.65
CA GLN A 317 13.88 -4.20 -28.98
C GLN A 317 12.59 -3.40 -28.95
N GLU A 318 11.72 -3.64 -27.98
CA GLU A 318 10.48 -2.89 -27.78
C GLU A 318 10.74 -1.38 -27.57
N HIS A 319 11.79 -1.04 -26.82
CA HIS A 319 12.22 0.36 -26.67
C HIS A 319 12.59 0.99 -28.02
N PHE A 320 13.41 0.31 -28.84
CA PHE A 320 13.79 0.83 -30.16
C PHE A 320 12.60 0.97 -31.09
N GLU A 321 11.64 0.05 -31.04
CA GLU A 321 10.40 0.14 -31.82
C GLU A 321 9.57 1.36 -31.39
N ARG A 322 9.34 1.55 -30.07
CA ARG A 322 8.63 2.73 -29.54
C ARG A 322 9.35 4.03 -29.90
N ALA A 323 10.66 4.11 -29.76
CA ALA A 323 11.46 5.28 -30.13
C ALA A 323 11.33 5.61 -31.63
N ASN A 324 11.34 4.59 -32.50
CA ASN A 324 11.13 4.78 -33.93
C ASN A 324 9.71 5.25 -34.27
N ASP A 325 8.71 4.74 -33.54
CA ASP A 325 7.33 5.15 -33.76
C ASP A 325 7.06 6.57 -33.23
N ARG A 326 7.66 6.96 -32.09
CA ARG A 326 7.66 8.38 -31.64
C ARG A 326 8.29 9.29 -32.69
N HIS A 327 9.43 8.89 -33.26
CA HIS A 327 10.07 9.67 -34.33
C HIS A 327 9.17 9.84 -35.55
N LYS A 328 8.41 8.81 -35.98
CA LYS A 328 7.44 8.91 -37.07
C LYS A 328 6.28 9.87 -36.72
N LYS A 329 5.73 9.78 -35.51
CA LYS A 329 4.65 10.67 -35.06
C LYS A 329 5.09 12.13 -35.02
N HIS A 330 6.35 12.45 -34.70
CA HIS A 330 6.89 13.81 -34.83
C HIS A 330 6.91 14.36 -36.25
N LEU A 331 6.87 13.51 -37.26
CA LEU A 331 6.86 13.88 -38.69
C LEU A 331 5.45 13.90 -39.29
N ASP A 332 4.42 13.58 -38.51
CA ASP A 332 3.04 13.54 -38.94
C ASP A 332 2.46 14.95 -39.08
N GLU A 333 1.53 15.12 -40.06
CA GLU A 333 0.84 16.42 -40.28
C GLU A 333 -0.08 16.81 -39.14
N ASP A 334 -0.55 15.83 -38.34
CA ASP A 334 -1.42 16.01 -37.17
C ASP A 334 -0.64 16.25 -35.86
N TYR A 335 0.69 16.47 -35.93
CA TYR A 335 1.52 16.73 -34.74
C TYR A 335 1.20 18.08 -34.12
N ASP A 336 0.70 18.06 -32.89
CA ASP A 336 0.36 19.25 -32.11
C ASP A 336 0.99 19.24 -30.71
N GLU A 337 0.72 20.25 -29.92
CA GLU A 337 1.27 20.41 -28.55
C GLU A 337 0.82 19.28 -27.59
N VAL A 338 -0.39 18.72 -27.79
CA VAL A 338 -0.93 17.63 -26.97
C VAL A 338 -0.21 16.32 -27.31
N VAL A 339 0.01 16.06 -28.60
CA VAL A 339 0.78 14.90 -29.06
C VAL A 339 2.24 15.01 -28.59
N GLN A 340 2.82 16.21 -28.62
CA GLN A 340 4.17 16.44 -28.10
C GLN A 340 4.29 16.05 -26.63
N GLU A 341 3.39 16.54 -25.76
CA GLU A 341 3.40 16.24 -24.33
C GLU A 341 3.28 14.73 -24.07
N GLN A 342 2.38 14.04 -24.77
CA GLN A 342 2.25 12.59 -24.68
C GLN A 342 3.52 11.83 -25.07
N LEU A 343 4.19 12.25 -26.15
CA LEU A 343 5.43 11.60 -26.61
C LEU A 343 6.61 11.87 -25.66
N GLU A 344 6.67 13.04 -25.04
CA GLU A 344 7.68 13.37 -24.01
C GLU A 344 7.48 12.52 -22.74
N ASP A 345 6.23 12.27 -22.31
CA ASP A 345 5.91 11.37 -21.22
C ASP A 345 6.30 9.92 -21.53
N GLU A 346 5.90 9.41 -22.73
CA GLU A 346 6.28 8.07 -23.19
C GLU A 346 7.82 7.90 -23.28
N GLU A 347 8.56 8.94 -23.68
CA GLU A 347 10.02 8.91 -23.76
C GLU A 347 10.65 8.88 -22.37
N SER A 348 10.09 9.64 -21.43
CA SER A 348 10.53 9.67 -20.03
C SER A 348 10.41 8.30 -19.38
N ASP A 349 9.27 7.63 -19.56
CA ASP A 349 9.03 6.28 -19.04
C ASP A 349 10.01 5.27 -19.64
N ASP A 350 10.22 5.31 -20.95
CA ASP A 350 11.17 4.44 -21.64
C ASP A 350 12.61 4.61 -21.13
N ILE A 351 13.06 5.85 -20.94
CA ILE A 351 14.40 6.16 -20.41
C ILE A 351 14.54 5.61 -18.98
N TYR A 352 13.48 5.70 -18.17
CA TYR A 352 13.49 5.21 -16.81
C TYR A 352 13.56 3.68 -16.75
N VAL A 353 12.81 2.97 -17.61
CA VAL A 353 12.92 1.50 -17.76
C VAL A 353 14.34 1.08 -18.15
N LEU A 354 14.95 1.78 -19.14
CA LEU A 354 16.34 1.51 -19.55
C LEU A 354 17.35 1.73 -18.41
N SER A 355 17.15 2.77 -17.59
CA SER A 355 17.96 3.01 -16.39
C SER A 355 17.91 1.80 -15.46
N LYS A 356 16.73 1.22 -15.23
CA LYS A 356 16.56 0.05 -14.36
C LYS A 356 17.14 -1.24 -14.95
N ILE A 357 17.18 -1.38 -16.25
CA ILE A 357 17.86 -2.50 -16.92
C ILE A 357 19.39 -2.39 -16.76
N SER A 358 19.93 -1.17 -16.68
CA SER A 358 21.37 -0.93 -16.61
C SER A 358 21.94 -1.07 -15.18
N GLU A 359 21.13 -1.01 -14.15
CA GLU A 359 21.49 -1.25 -12.75
C GLU A 359 21.74 -2.73 -12.48
#